data_196774b44fbc2a389b4cc2ce26ed7ae9
#
_entry.id   196774b44fbc2a389b4cc2ce26ed7ae9
#
_cell.length_a   1.000
_cell.length_b   1.000
_cell.length_c   1.000
_cell.angle_alpha   90.00
_cell.angle_beta   90.00
_cell.angle_gamma   90.00
#
_symmetry.space_group_name_H-M   'P 1'
#
loop_
_entity.id
_entity.type
_entity.pdbx_description
1 polymer ?
#
loop_
_entity_poly.entity_id
_entity_poly.type
_entity_poly.pdbx_seq_one_letter_code
_entity_poly.pdbx_strand_id
1 'polypeptide(L)'
;MAQKAEETRFELQKDRMLRAAAKCFNEKGYSGSSLKDVANVLGLTDAALYYYVRNKEELVYLCYVRAAEVGREAMTRAVDEGRDGMDTVLRYLRYHIEIIVGHRGPIAIMSEIPSLKPVHRDEVLELSRQHSAQFEQILRSGIVDGSISPCDVRMTGNAIMGSINWIPKWYHGDAATGDKVAAEFPVILTKGLLPHSD
;
A
#
# COMPACT_ATOMS: atom_id res chain seq x y z
N MET A 1 -2.05 -23.41 -23.03
CA MET A 1 -0.77 -22.97 -22.45
C MET A 1 -0.34 -21.57 -22.93
N ALA A 2 -0.40 -21.25 -24.22
CA ALA A 2 -0.03 -19.93 -24.76
C ALA A 2 -0.85 -18.78 -24.18
N GLN A 3 -2.16 -18.90 -24.13
CA GLN A 3 -3.07 -17.87 -23.61
C GLN A 3 -2.79 -17.55 -22.12
N LYS A 4 -2.54 -18.54 -21.27
CA LYS A 4 -2.17 -18.35 -19.87
C LYS A 4 -0.81 -17.66 -19.69
N ALA A 5 0.15 -17.93 -20.60
CA ALA A 5 1.45 -17.26 -20.60
C ALA A 5 1.34 -15.79 -21.04
N GLU A 6 0.44 -15.48 -21.96
CA GLU A 6 0.18 -14.14 -22.45
C GLU A 6 -0.55 -13.29 -21.40
N GLU A 7 -1.57 -13.85 -20.71
CA GLU A 7 -2.24 -13.22 -19.56
C GLU A 7 -1.23 -12.92 -18.44
N THR A 8 -0.36 -13.87 -18.10
CA THR A 8 0.67 -13.68 -17.07
C THR A 8 1.65 -12.55 -17.46
N ARG A 9 2.05 -12.47 -18.74
CA ARG A 9 2.92 -11.41 -19.24
C ARG A 9 2.25 -10.05 -19.21
N PHE A 10 0.97 -9.98 -19.56
CA PHE A 10 0.18 -8.75 -19.49
C PHE A 10 0.08 -8.24 -18.06
N GLU A 11 -0.26 -9.09 -17.09
CA GLU A 11 -0.39 -8.71 -15.69
C GLU A 11 0.96 -8.26 -15.08
N LEU A 12 2.05 -8.93 -15.42
CA LEU A 12 3.38 -8.50 -14.98
C LEU A 12 3.76 -7.12 -15.54
N GLN A 13 3.43 -6.86 -16.81
CA GLN A 13 3.73 -5.56 -17.43
C GLN A 13 2.85 -4.46 -16.84
N LYS A 14 1.58 -4.76 -16.56
CA LYS A 14 0.65 -3.86 -15.87
C LYS A 14 1.14 -3.50 -14.46
N ASP A 15 1.58 -4.48 -13.66
CA ASP A 15 2.14 -4.23 -12.33
C ASP A 15 3.40 -3.32 -12.40
N ARG A 16 4.30 -3.57 -13.36
CA ARG A 16 5.48 -2.70 -13.60
C ARG A 16 5.07 -1.27 -13.95
N MET A 17 4.06 -1.11 -14.78
CA MET A 17 3.53 0.21 -15.16
C MET A 17 2.95 0.94 -13.94
N LEU A 18 2.14 0.26 -13.11
CA LEU A 18 1.53 0.86 -11.92
C LEU A 18 2.61 1.31 -10.91
N ARG A 19 3.68 0.53 -10.74
CA ARG A 19 4.81 0.91 -9.87
C ARG A 19 5.58 2.12 -10.40
N ALA A 20 5.86 2.16 -11.69
CA ALA A 20 6.50 3.32 -12.32
C ALA A 20 5.62 4.57 -12.20
N ALA A 21 4.31 4.42 -12.35
CA ALA A 21 3.34 5.49 -12.17
C ALA A 21 3.32 5.98 -10.72
N ALA A 22 3.22 5.07 -9.75
CA ALA A 22 3.22 5.42 -8.33
C ALA A 22 4.51 6.17 -7.94
N LYS A 23 5.67 5.75 -8.44
CA LYS A 23 6.93 6.46 -8.25
C LYS A 23 6.86 7.88 -8.81
N CYS A 24 6.45 8.05 -10.07
CA CYS A 24 6.34 9.37 -10.70
C CYS A 24 5.37 10.30 -9.91
N PHE A 25 4.21 9.78 -9.51
CA PHE A 25 3.22 10.56 -8.77
C PHE A 25 3.68 10.91 -7.36
N ASN A 26 4.38 10.03 -6.66
CA ASN A 26 4.93 10.31 -5.33
C ASN A 26 6.04 11.35 -5.37
N GLU A 27 6.89 11.35 -6.43
CA GLU A 27 8.00 12.29 -6.59
C GLU A 27 7.55 13.67 -7.08
N LYS A 28 6.69 13.72 -8.11
CA LYS A 28 6.35 14.95 -8.84
C LYS A 28 4.94 15.46 -8.54
N GLY A 29 4.10 14.69 -7.85
CA GLY A 29 2.66 14.94 -7.71
C GLY A 29 1.88 14.70 -9.00
N TYR A 30 0.55 14.73 -8.88
CA TYR A 30 -0.33 14.56 -10.05
C TYR A 30 -0.09 15.62 -11.11
N SER A 31 -0.12 16.90 -10.74
CA SER A 31 0.02 18.02 -11.69
C SER A 31 1.39 18.06 -12.35
N GLY A 32 2.47 17.67 -11.64
CA GLY A 32 3.85 17.72 -12.12
C GLY A 32 4.29 16.50 -12.93
N SER A 33 3.45 15.47 -13.09
CA SER A 33 3.75 14.24 -13.83
C SER A 33 2.87 14.10 -15.08
N SER A 34 3.32 13.29 -16.04
CA SER A 34 2.61 12.98 -17.28
C SER A 34 2.69 11.48 -17.59
N LEU A 35 1.81 10.98 -18.48
CA LEU A 35 1.93 9.62 -19.01
C LEU A 35 3.26 9.39 -19.70
N LYS A 36 3.81 10.44 -20.37
CA LYS A 36 5.13 10.39 -21.00
C LYS A 36 6.25 10.17 -19.99
N ASP A 37 6.17 10.76 -18.78
CA ASP A 37 7.15 10.49 -17.72
C ASP A 37 7.13 9.00 -17.33
N VAL A 38 5.95 8.41 -17.20
CA VAL A 38 5.79 6.98 -16.87
C VAL A 38 6.32 6.10 -18.00
N ALA A 39 6.00 6.43 -19.27
CA ALA A 39 6.52 5.71 -20.44
C ALA A 39 8.06 5.76 -20.47
N ASN A 40 8.66 6.93 -20.24
CA ASN A 40 10.11 7.10 -20.19
C ASN A 40 10.77 6.22 -19.11
N VAL A 41 10.20 6.17 -17.89
CA VAL A 41 10.71 5.31 -16.80
C VAL A 41 10.70 3.83 -17.18
N LEU A 42 9.72 3.42 -17.98
CA LEU A 42 9.55 2.03 -18.43
C LEU A 42 10.35 1.70 -19.70
N GLY A 43 10.93 2.68 -20.38
CA GLY A 43 11.52 2.50 -21.71
C GLY A 43 10.48 2.14 -22.77
N LEU A 44 9.23 2.59 -22.61
CA LEU A 44 8.12 2.35 -23.54
C LEU A 44 7.84 3.60 -24.38
N THR A 45 7.21 3.37 -25.53
CA THR A 45 6.59 4.46 -26.31
C THR A 45 5.29 4.90 -25.66
N ASP A 46 4.87 6.15 -25.91
CA ASP A 46 3.57 6.65 -25.43
C ASP A 46 2.41 5.77 -25.96
N ALA A 47 2.48 5.32 -27.21
CA ALA A 47 1.48 4.43 -27.79
C ALA A 47 1.37 3.09 -27.04
N ALA A 48 2.50 2.52 -26.60
CA ALA A 48 2.51 1.29 -25.80
C ALA A 48 1.87 1.50 -24.41
N LEU A 49 2.00 2.68 -23.82
CA LEU A 49 1.35 3.00 -22.54
C LEU A 49 -0.17 3.14 -22.71
N TYR A 50 -0.63 3.76 -23.80
CA TYR A 50 -2.06 3.90 -24.11
C TYR A 50 -2.77 2.57 -24.39
N TYR A 51 -2.05 1.49 -24.61
CA TYR A 51 -2.63 0.16 -24.66
C TYR A 51 -3.17 -0.30 -23.29
N TYR A 52 -2.57 0.18 -22.19
CA TYR A 52 -2.94 -0.19 -20.82
C TYR A 52 -3.89 0.78 -20.15
N VAL A 53 -3.81 2.07 -20.49
CA VAL A 53 -4.60 3.13 -19.83
C VAL A 53 -5.03 4.20 -20.83
N ARG A 54 -6.22 4.72 -20.68
CA ARG A 54 -6.79 5.74 -21.58
C ARG A 54 -6.28 7.15 -21.30
N ASN A 55 -5.97 7.42 -20.01
CA ASN A 55 -5.53 8.74 -19.57
C ASN A 55 -4.85 8.64 -18.19
N LYS A 56 -4.29 9.75 -17.75
CA LYS A 56 -3.55 9.84 -16.49
C LYS A 56 -4.43 9.60 -15.26
N GLU A 57 -5.67 10.04 -15.26
CA GLU A 57 -6.61 9.85 -14.17
C GLU A 57 -6.93 8.35 -13.96
N GLU A 58 -7.19 7.63 -15.05
CA GLU A 58 -7.38 6.18 -15.00
C GLU A 58 -6.13 5.45 -14.45
N LEU A 59 -4.93 5.91 -14.81
CA LEU A 59 -3.69 5.36 -14.28
C LEU A 59 -3.59 5.55 -12.76
N VAL A 60 -3.93 6.72 -12.25
CA VAL A 60 -3.99 7.01 -10.81
C VAL A 60 -5.01 6.10 -10.12
N TYR A 61 -6.21 5.99 -10.67
CA TYR A 61 -7.25 5.09 -10.16
C TYR A 61 -6.76 3.64 -10.08
N LEU A 62 -6.16 3.12 -11.14
CA LEU A 62 -5.61 1.76 -11.16
C LEU A 62 -4.49 1.54 -10.13
N CYS A 63 -3.68 2.56 -9.85
CA CYS A 63 -2.70 2.50 -8.76
C CYS A 63 -3.38 2.35 -7.39
N TYR A 64 -4.47 3.06 -7.12
CA TYR A 64 -5.24 2.91 -5.88
C TYR A 64 -5.89 1.53 -5.76
N VAL A 65 -6.52 1.04 -6.83
CA VAL A 65 -7.11 -0.31 -6.84
C VAL A 65 -6.03 -1.35 -6.54
N ARG A 66 -4.88 -1.27 -7.21
CA ARG A 66 -3.78 -2.21 -6.96
C ARG A 66 -3.22 -2.13 -5.54
N ALA A 67 -3.07 -0.93 -4.99
CA ALA A 67 -2.65 -0.74 -3.62
C ALA A 67 -3.63 -1.37 -2.62
N ALA A 68 -4.95 -1.22 -2.85
CA ALA A 68 -5.99 -1.84 -2.04
C ALA A 68 -5.95 -3.38 -2.12
N GLU A 69 -5.76 -3.96 -3.33
CA GLU A 69 -5.61 -5.41 -3.52
C GLU A 69 -4.43 -5.95 -2.71
N VAL A 70 -3.26 -5.32 -2.84
CA VAL A 70 -2.03 -5.73 -2.15
C VAL A 70 -2.17 -5.58 -0.63
N GLY A 71 -2.79 -4.49 -0.17
CA GLY A 71 -3.10 -4.30 1.25
C GLY A 71 -4.02 -5.40 1.78
N ARG A 72 -5.04 -5.80 1.01
CA ARG A 72 -5.95 -6.89 1.36
C ARG A 72 -5.23 -8.24 1.38
N GLU A 73 -4.36 -8.54 0.42
CA GLU A 73 -3.55 -9.76 0.41
C GLU A 73 -2.65 -9.85 1.65
N ALA A 74 -1.98 -8.74 2.02
CA ALA A 74 -1.18 -8.67 3.24
C ALA A 74 -2.02 -8.88 4.51
N MET A 75 -3.23 -8.31 4.55
CA MET A 75 -4.17 -8.46 5.66
C MET A 75 -4.64 -9.90 5.82
N THR A 76 -5.08 -10.53 4.73
CA THR A 76 -5.53 -11.93 4.70
C THR A 76 -4.42 -12.85 5.21
N ARG A 77 -3.22 -12.70 4.66
CA ARG A 77 -2.06 -13.47 5.09
C ARG A 77 -1.74 -13.28 6.59
N ALA A 78 -1.82 -12.06 7.09
CA ALA A 78 -1.56 -11.77 8.50
C ALA A 78 -2.60 -12.43 9.42
N VAL A 79 -3.87 -12.45 9.01
CA VAL A 79 -4.96 -13.13 9.74
C VAL A 79 -4.77 -14.64 9.74
N ASP A 80 -4.39 -15.23 8.62
CA ASP A 80 -4.20 -16.68 8.48
C ASP A 80 -3.00 -17.19 9.30
N GLU A 81 -1.95 -16.37 9.45
CA GLU A 81 -0.71 -16.74 10.13
C GLU A 81 -0.64 -16.21 11.60
N GLY A 82 -1.52 -15.30 12.00
CA GLY A 82 -1.54 -14.66 13.30
C GLY A 82 -1.99 -15.60 14.41
N ARG A 83 -1.32 -15.55 15.57
CA ARG A 83 -1.62 -16.37 16.76
C ARG A 83 -2.57 -15.70 17.72
N ASP A 84 -2.54 -14.38 17.76
CA ASP A 84 -3.37 -13.48 18.56
C ASP A 84 -3.50 -12.14 17.83
N GLY A 85 -4.28 -11.20 18.38
CA GLY A 85 -4.52 -9.93 17.73
C GLY A 85 -3.27 -9.08 17.56
N MET A 86 -2.35 -9.04 18.54
CA MET A 86 -1.11 -8.27 18.44
C MET A 86 -0.15 -8.89 17.41
N ASP A 87 0.02 -10.21 17.38
CA ASP A 87 0.83 -10.89 16.38
C ASP A 87 0.28 -10.64 14.96
N THR A 88 -1.04 -10.65 14.81
CA THR A 88 -1.72 -10.34 13.54
C THR A 88 -1.44 -8.89 13.10
N VAL A 89 -1.53 -7.91 14.00
CA VAL A 89 -1.18 -6.51 13.71
C VAL A 89 0.27 -6.39 13.26
N LEU A 90 1.22 -6.98 14.01
CA LEU A 90 2.65 -6.92 13.67
C LEU A 90 2.96 -7.55 12.32
N ARG A 91 2.36 -8.70 12.00
CA ARG A 91 2.50 -9.38 10.71
C ARG A 91 1.95 -8.53 9.57
N TYR A 92 0.74 -7.99 9.74
CA TYR A 92 0.13 -7.13 8.74
C TYR A 92 1.00 -5.90 8.45
N LEU A 93 1.44 -5.19 9.49
CA LEU A 93 2.30 -4.03 9.33
C LEU A 93 3.60 -4.39 8.60
N ARG A 94 4.24 -5.49 8.99
CA ARG A 94 5.45 -5.98 8.34
C ARG A 94 5.21 -6.27 6.85
N TYR A 95 4.21 -7.08 6.52
CA TYR A 95 3.92 -7.45 5.12
C TYR A 95 3.56 -6.24 4.27
N HIS A 96 2.77 -5.32 4.83
CA HIS A 96 2.40 -4.09 4.13
C HIS A 96 3.62 -3.20 3.88
N ILE A 97 4.49 -3.02 4.87
CA ILE A 97 5.71 -2.24 4.73
C ILE A 97 6.69 -2.89 3.74
N GLU A 98 6.91 -4.21 3.81
CA GLU A 98 7.74 -4.96 2.84
C GLU A 98 7.31 -4.70 1.39
N ILE A 99 6.00 -4.55 1.16
CA ILE A 99 5.47 -4.23 -0.17
C ILE A 99 5.78 -2.77 -0.56
N ILE A 100 5.67 -1.84 0.40
CA ILE A 100 5.92 -0.41 0.14
C ILE A 100 7.40 -0.15 -0.14
N VAL A 101 8.30 -0.76 0.63
CA VAL A 101 9.75 -0.53 0.55
C VAL A 101 10.49 -1.52 -0.35
N GLY A 102 9.80 -2.54 -0.83
CA GLY A 102 10.40 -3.63 -1.61
C GLY A 102 10.99 -3.17 -2.94
N HIS A 103 11.85 -4.02 -3.52
CA HIS A 103 12.60 -3.77 -4.76
C HIS A 103 11.76 -3.38 -5.98
N ARG A 104 10.46 -3.67 -5.94
CA ARG A 104 9.56 -3.33 -7.05
C ARG A 104 9.06 -1.89 -7.00
N GLY A 105 9.43 -1.13 -5.97
CA GLY A 105 9.02 0.26 -5.77
C GLY A 105 7.60 0.41 -5.20
N PRO A 106 7.22 1.63 -4.84
CA PRO A 106 5.93 1.93 -4.22
C PRO A 106 4.77 1.60 -5.14
N ILE A 107 3.64 1.17 -4.55
CA ILE A 107 2.37 0.99 -5.26
C ILE A 107 1.39 2.10 -4.87
N ALA A 108 1.43 2.55 -3.61
CA ALA A 108 0.49 3.52 -3.09
C ALA A 108 0.82 4.96 -3.54
N ILE A 109 -0.22 5.69 -3.91
CA ILE A 109 -0.20 7.14 -4.16
C ILE A 109 -1.02 7.78 -3.04
N MET A 110 -0.44 8.74 -2.29
CA MET A 110 -1.04 9.17 -1.02
C MET A 110 -1.91 10.43 -1.09
N SER A 111 -1.88 11.20 -2.17
CA SER A 111 -2.45 12.55 -2.13
C SER A 111 -3.35 12.92 -3.31
N GLU A 112 -3.62 11.98 -4.21
CA GLU A 112 -4.23 12.31 -5.50
C GLU A 112 -5.72 11.90 -5.64
N ILE A 113 -6.34 11.45 -4.54
CA ILE A 113 -7.79 11.12 -4.51
C ILE A 113 -8.66 12.27 -5.04
N PRO A 114 -8.39 13.55 -4.69
CA PRO A 114 -9.18 14.66 -5.23
C PRO A 114 -9.12 14.81 -6.75
N SER A 115 -8.08 14.28 -7.40
CA SER A 115 -7.92 14.34 -8.86
C SER A 115 -8.75 13.30 -9.62
N LEU A 116 -9.34 12.34 -8.91
CA LEU A 116 -10.15 11.28 -9.49
C LEU A 116 -11.54 11.77 -9.88
N LYS A 117 -12.09 11.20 -10.94
CA LYS A 117 -13.51 11.35 -11.28
C LYS A 117 -14.40 10.83 -10.14
N PRO A 118 -15.62 11.36 -10.00
CA PRO A 118 -16.51 10.97 -8.89
C PRO A 118 -16.66 9.46 -8.74
N VAL A 119 -16.92 8.71 -9.82
CA VAL A 119 -17.12 7.26 -9.79
C VAL A 119 -15.87 6.53 -9.30
N HIS A 120 -14.70 6.87 -9.78
CA HIS A 120 -13.44 6.25 -9.34
C HIS A 120 -13.08 6.65 -7.90
N ARG A 121 -13.33 7.89 -7.54
CA ARG A 121 -13.12 8.39 -6.19
C ARG A 121 -13.99 7.65 -5.17
N ASP A 122 -15.27 7.49 -5.47
CA ASP A 122 -16.22 6.82 -4.58
C ASP A 122 -15.82 5.35 -4.37
N GLU A 123 -15.38 4.65 -5.41
CA GLU A 123 -14.87 3.29 -5.33
C GLU A 123 -13.59 3.21 -4.49
N VAL A 124 -12.61 4.09 -4.71
CA VAL A 124 -11.36 4.14 -3.93
C VAL A 124 -11.64 4.42 -2.46
N LEU A 125 -12.57 5.34 -2.16
CA LEU A 125 -12.97 5.62 -0.78
C LEU A 125 -13.68 4.44 -0.13
N GLU A 126 -14.46 3.67 -0.89
CA GLU A 126 -15.10 2.44 -0.39
C GLU A 126 -14.05 1.36 -0.08
N LEU A 127 -13.11 1.11 -0.99
CA LEU A 127 -11.99 0.18 -0.74
C LEU A 127 -11.19 0.59 0.52
N SER A 128 -10.94 1.88 0.70
CA SER A 128 -10.26 2.39 1.89
C SER A 128 -11.06 2.17 3.17
N ARG A 129 -12.39 2.38 3.14
CA ARG A 129 -13.27 2.13 4.29
C ARG A 129 -13.29 0.64 4.68
N GLN A 130 -13.39 -0.24 3.68
CA GLN A 130 -13.37 -1.70 3.91
C GLN A 130 -12.05 -2.14 4.53
N HIS A 131 -10.93 -1.64 4.03
CA HIS A 131 -9.61 -1.93 4.56
C HIS A 131 -9.46 -1.45 6.01
N SER A 132 -9.89 -0.22 6.31
CA SER A 132 -9.89 0.33 7.67
C SER A 132 -10.76 -0.49 8.62
N ALA A 133 -11.96 -0.89 8.19
CA ALA A 133 -12.86 -1.70 9.00
C ALA A 133 -12.26 -3.09 9.32
N GLN A 134 -11.58 -3.73 8.37
CA GLN A 134 -10.88 -5.00 8.61
C GLN A 134 -9.75 -4.83 9.62
N PHE A 135 -8.94 -3.76 9.50
CA PHE A 135 -7.87 -3.48 10.46
C PHE A 135 -8.41 -3.19 11.86
N GLU A 136 -9.47 -2.40 11.98
CA GLU A 136 -10.17 -2.18 13.24
C GLU A 136 -10.68 -3.49 13.87
N GLN A 137 -11.16 -4.45 13.06
CA GLN A 137 -11.59 -5.74 13.56
C GLN A 137 -10.44 -6.54 14.17
N ILE A 138 -9.24 -6.50 13.59
CA ILE A 138 -8.04 -7.13 14.17
C ILE A 138 -7.70 -6.50 15.52
N LEU A 139 -7.74 -5.16 15.62
CA LEU A 139 -7.51 -4.47 16.88
C LEU A 139 -8.54 -4.86 17.96
N ARG A 140 -9.84 -4.96 17.59
CA ARG A 140 -10.90 -5.42 18.50
C ARG A 140 -10.66 -6.85 18.97
N SER A 141 -10.25 -7.76 18.06
CA SER A 141 -9.93 -9.14 18.41
C SER A 141 -8.79 -9.21 19.42
N GLY A 142 -7.75 -8.38 19.25
CA GLY A 142 -6.62 -8.30 20.18
C GLY A 142 -6.99 -7.73 21.57
N ILE A 143 -7.96 -6.81 21.62
CA ILE A 143 -8.50 -6.34 22.91
C ILE A 143 -9.28 -7.48 23.60
N VAL A 144 -10.04 -8.26 22.86
CA VAL A 144 -10.84 -9.38 23.40
C VAL A 144 -9.95 -10.53 23.86
N ASP A 145 -8.89 -10.89 23.12
CA ASP A 145 -7.94 -11.94 23.51
C ASP A 145 -6.90 -11.48 24.53
N GLY A 146 -6.88 -10.18 24.89
CA GLY A 146 -5.99 -9.59 25.87
C GLY A 146 -4.57 -9.28 25.37
N SER A 147 -4.28 -9.51 24.08
CA SER A 147 -2.97 -9.21 23.48
C SER A 147 -2.78 -7.72 23.19
N ILE A 148 -3.87 -6.95 23.11
CA ILE A 148 -3.88 -5.49 22.92
C ILE A 148 -4.59 -4.85 24.11
N SER A 149 -3.98 -3.84 24.71
CA SER A 149 -4.62 -3.04 25.75
C SER A 149 -5.85 -2.30 25.22
N PRO A 150 -6.90 -2.08 26.05
CA PRO A 150 -8.06 -1.29 25.67
C PRO A 150 -7.65 0.08 25.12
N CYS A 151 -8.15 0.44 23.94
CA CYS A 151 -7.85 1.70 23.25
C CYS A 151 -9.03 2.15 22.39
N ASP A 152 -9.00 3.40 21.93
CA ASP A 152 -9.87 3.86 20.85
C ASP A 152 -9.40 3.22 19.54
N VAL A 153 -10.10 2.17 19.12
CA VAL A 153 -9.76 1.35 17.95
C VAL A 153 -9.67 2.18 16.68
N ARG A 154 -10.61 3.11 16.48
CA ARG A 154 -10.63 3.97 15.29
C ARG A 154 -9.47 4.96 15.27
N MET A 155 -9.19 5.60 16.41
CA MET A 155 -8.08 6.54 16.54
C MET A 155 -6.74 5.82 16.36
N THR A 156 -6.58 4.67 17.02
CA THR A 156 -5.39 3.82 16.93
C THR A 156 -5.17 3.33 15.49
N GLY A 157 -6.23 2.85 14.85
CA GLY A 157 -6.17 2.43 13.45
C GLY A 157 -5.74 3.55 12.50
N ASN A 158 -6.34 4.74 12.64
CA ASN A 158 -5.97 5.91 11.84
C ASN A 158 -4.52 6.35 12.07
N ALA A 159 -4.03 6.34 13.31
CA ALA A 159 -2.65 6.71 13.63
C ALA A 159 -1.65 5.73 12.99
N ILE A 160 -1.88 4.43 13.13
CA ILE A 160 -1.04 3.38 12.54
C ILE A 160 -1.06 3.47 11.01
N MET A 161 -2.24 3.48 10.39
CA MET A 161 -2.38 3.52 8.94
C MET A 161 -1.81 4.81 8.34
N GLY A 162 -2.03 5.96 8.99
CA GLY A 162 -1.42 7.22 8.58
C GLY A 162 0.11 7.16 8.58
N SER A 163 0.69 6.54 9.60
CA SER A 163 2.14 6.40 9.72
C SER A 163 2.74 5.54 8.61
N ILE A 164 2.18 4.36 8.34
CA ILE A 164 2.70 3.47 7.29
C ILE A 164 2.44 4.02 5.88
N ASN A 165 1.30 4.66 5.67
CA ASN A 165 0.96 5.28 4.41
C ASN A 165 1.88 6.47 4.06
N TRP A 166 2.55 7.07 5.03
CA TRP A 166 3.50 8.16 4.81
C TRP A 166 4.92 7.69 4.43
N ILE A 167 5.23 6.38 4.59
CA ILE A 167 6.55 5.81 4.26
C ILE A 167 7.02 6.19 2.85
N PRO A 168 6.19 6.12 1.77
CA PRO A 168 6.65 6.48 0.41
C PRO A 168 7.13 7.92 0.25
N LYS A 169 6.83 8.82 1.20
CA LYS A 169 7.24 10.22 1.14
C LYS A 169 8.66 10.46 1.67
N TRP A 170 9.12 9.66 2.61
CA TRP A 170 10.44 9.84 3.23
C TRP A 170 11.41 8.69 2.96
N TYR A 171 10.90 7.51 2.58
CA TYR A 171 11.75 6.38 2.30
C TYR A 171 12.27 6.42 0.86
N HIS A 172 13.60 6.56 0.74
CA HIS A 172 14.33 6.55 -0.54
C HIS A 172 15.55 5.60 -0.47
N GLY A 173 15.49 4.61 0.43
CA GLY A 173 16.59 3.71 0.71
C GLY A 173 16.72 2.54 -0.28
N ASP A 174 17.75 1.77 -0.06
CA ASP A 174 18.00 0.47 -0.71
C ASP A 174 17.25 -0.67 0.00
N ALA A 175 17.40 -1.90 -0.51
CA ALA A 175 16.76 -3.06 0.06
C ALA A 175 17.12 -3.33 1.53
N ALA A 176 18.39 -3.18 1.91
CA ALA A 176 18.82 -3.44 3.28
C ALA A 176 18.19 -2.46 4.27
N THR A 177 18.05 -1.19 3.87
CA THR A 177 17.32 -0.17 4.63
C THR A 177 15.82 -0.47 4.66
N GLY A 178 15.25 -0.98 3.56
CA GLY A 178 13.86 -1.40 3.49
C GLY A 178 13.52 -2.53 4.45
N ASP A 179 14.35 -3.56 4.50
CA ASP A 179 14.21 -4.68 5.43
C ASP A 179 14.24 -4.20 6.89
N LYS A 180 15.11 -3.23 7.20
CA LYS A 180 15.17 -2.60 8.52
C LYS A 180 13.88 -1.84 8.86
N VAL A 181 13.35 -1.04 7.93
CA VAL A 181 12.07 -0.33 8.11
C VAL A 181 10.93 -1.33 8.36
N ALA A 182 10.86 -2.40 7.58
CA ALA A 182 9.82 -3.42 7.74
C ALA A 182 9.93 -4.19 9.06
N ALA A 183 11.12 -4.35 9.61
CA ALA A 183 11.34 -5.02 10.89
C ALA A 183 11.09 -4.11 12.11
N GLU A 184 11.59 -2.89 12.09
CA GLU A 184 11.59 -2.00 13.26
C GLU A 184 10.36 -1.10 13.36
N PHE A 185 9.84 -0.61 12.24
CA PHE A 185 8.73 0.34 12.24
C PHE A 185 7.45 -0.20 12.88
N PRO A 186 7.03 -1.48 12.63
CA PRO A 186 5.91 -2.09 13.35
C PRO A 186 6.11 -2.11 14.87
N VAL A 187 7.32 -2.39 15.32
CA VAL A 187 7.66 -2.44 16.76
C VAL A 187 7.52 -1.05 17.39
N ILE A 188 8.01 -0.01 16.73
CA ILE A 188 7.88 1.37 17.19
C ILE A 188 6.40 1.76 17.31
N LEU A 189 5.58 1.44 16.32
CA LEU A 189 4.16 1.78 16.30
C LEU A 189 3.33 1.04 17.36
N THR A 190 3.74 -0.17 17.75
CA THR A 190 2.98 -0.99 18.72
C THR A 190 3.48 -0.84 20.15
N LYS A 191 4.77 -0.63 20.35
CA LYS A 191 5.36 -0.49 21.69
C LYS A 191 5.47 0.96 22.18
N GLY A 192 5.46 1.92 21.26
CA GLY A 192 5.66 3.33 21.59
C GLY A 192 7.07 3.65 22.09
N LEU A 193 7.20 4.76 22.83
CA LEU A 193 8.46 5.29 23.33
C LEU A 193 8.61 5.19 24.86
N LEU A 194 7.63 4.60 25.54
CA LEU A 194 7.68 4.44 26.99
C LEU A 194 8.70 3.35 27.37
N PRO A 195 9.49 3.56 28.44
CA PRO A 195 10.35 2.51 28.97
C PRO A 195 9.52 1.27 29.31
N HIS A 196 10.03 0.09 28.98
CA HIS A 196 9.41 -1.15 29.45
C HIS A 196 9.56 -1.20 30.96
N SER A 197 8.45 -1.32 31.69
CA SER A 197 8.50 -1.75 33.10
C SER A 197 8.93 -3.21 33.08
N ASP A 198 10.10 -3.48 33.66
CA ASP A 198 10.59 -4.82 33.92
C ASP A 198 9.60 -5.64 34.77
#